data_97d6a9cd07ea5925f22ed38a02d607c0
#
_entry.id   97d6a9cd07ea5925f22ed38a02d607c0
#
_cell.length_a   1.000
_cell.length_b   1.000
_cell.length_c   1.000
_cell.angle_alpha   90.00
_cell.angle_beta   90.00
_cell.angle_gamma   90.00
#
_symmetry.space_group_name_H-M   'P 1'
#
loop_
_entity.id
_entity.type
_entity.pdbx_description
1 polymer ?
#
loop_
_entity_poly.entity_id
_entity_poly.type
_entity_poly.pdbx_seq_one_letter_code
_entity_poly.pdbx_strand_id
1 'polypeptide(L)'
;MKAVIFDMDGVLINTEPLHYRCWKEILKEKNGIDLDYEVYLPCIGSTRGFFMDLINENYGPVFDDVDKMNALMKEKKAQITEAEGFPEMPGIKKALKQLKDEGYLLAVASSSPAYAIKDALKSLDMEKYFTVVMSGDYVEHPKPAPDTFLVTAEKLGMEPEDCLVVEDSTNGGGAAR
;
A
#
# COMPACT_ATOMS: atom_id res chain seq x y z
N MET A 1 -16.25 -16.23 -16.32
CA MET A 1 -15.30 -16.44 -15.20
C MET A 1 -15.20 -15.10 -14.51
N LYS A 2 -15.12 -15.04 -13.19
CA LYS A 2 -15.04 -13.76 -12.47
C LYS A 2 -13.62 -13.52 -12.01
N ALA A 3 -13.21 -12.26 -11.89
CA ALA A 3 -11.90 -11.86 -11.43
C ALA A 3 -11.99 -11.04 -10.15
N VAL A 4 -10.94 -11.09 -9.33
CA VAL A 4 -10.77 -10.21 -8.17
C VAL A 4 -9.44 -9.49 -8.31
N ILE A 5 -9.49 -8.16 -8.28
CA ILE A 5 -8.34 -7.27 -8.38
C ILE A 5 -8.11 -6.65 -6.99
N PHE A 6 -6.96 -6.91 -6.42
CA PHE A 6 -6.59 -6.44 -5.09
C PHE A 6 -5.67 -5.21 -5.19
N ASP A 7 -5.92 -4.20 -4.39
CA ASP A 7 -4.84 -3.29 -4.02
C ASP A 7 -3.81 -4.00 -3.17
N MET A 8 -2.67 -3.39 -2.95
CA MET A 8 -1.58 -3.98 -2.16
C MET A 8 -1.52 -3.42 -0.75
N ASP A 9 -1.32 -2.12 -0.62
CA ASP A 9 -1.10 -1.46 0.67
C ASP A 9 -2.43 -1.34 1.43
N GLY A 10 -2.51 -1.87 2.65
CA GLY A 10 -3.75 -1.93 3.43
C GLY A 10 -4.69 -3.10 3.08
N VAL A 11 -4.42 -3.83 1.99
CA VAL A 11 -5.23 -4.98 1.53
C VAL A 11 -4.45 -6.30 1.61
N LEU A 12 -3.31 -6.39 0.96
CA LEU A 12 -2.42 -7.56 1.01
C LEU A 12 -1.39 -7.43 2.13
N ILE A 13 -0.93 -6.20 2.36
CA ILE A 13 0.09 -5.84 3.33
C ILE A 13 -0.54 -4.93 4.38
N ASN A 14 -0.33 -5.24 5.66
CA ASN A 14 -0.77 -4.39 6.77
C ASN A 14 0.23 -3.23 6.96
N THR A 15 0.13 -2.22 6.09
CA THR A 15 1.11 -1.13 6.03
C THR A 15 0.96 -0.10 7.14
N GLU A 16 -0.19 0.05 7.76
CA GLU A 16 -0.41 1.09 8.77
C GLU A 16 0.46 0.94 10.03
N PRO A 17 0.55 -0.24 10.67
CA PRO A 17 1.48 -0.46 11.77
C PRO A 17 2.95 -0.27 11.35
N LEU A 18 3.29 -0.63 10.11
CA LEU A 18 4.63 -0.44 9.56
C LEU A 18 4.95 1.06 9.40
N HIS A 19 4.02 1.85 8.90
CA HIS A 19 4.18 3.30 8.77
C HIS A 19 4.36 3.98 10.13
N TYR A 20 3.51 3.64 11.12
CA TYR A 20 3.67 4.14 12.48
C TYR A 20 5.06 3.82 13.04
N ARG A 21 5.48 2.57 12.92
CA ARG A 21 6.80 2.12 13.38
C ARG A 21 7.94 2.88 12.69
N CYS A 22 7.86 3.06 11.37
CA CYS A 22 8.85 3.83 10.63
C CYS A 22 8.97 5.25 11.18
N TRP A 23 7.86 5.96 11.36
CA TRP A 23 7.86 7.31 11.90
C TRP A 23 8.39 7.37 13.33
N LYS A 24 7.98 6.42 14.16
CA LYS A 24 8.46 6.32 15.54
C LYS A 24 9.98 6.18 15.60
N GLU A 25 10.55 5.29 14.78
CA GLU A 25 11.99 5.09 14.71
C GLU A 25 12.72 6.30 14.11
N ILE A 26 12.23 6.89 13.02
CA ILE A 26 12.81 8.11 12.42
C ILE A 26 12.88 9.25 13.44
N LEU A 27 11.78 9.55 14.11
CA LEU A 27 11.69 10.63 15.09
C LEU A 27 12.59 10.37 16.30
N LYS A 28 12.65 9.12 16.74
CA LYS A 28 13.53 8.73 17.85
C LYS A 28 15.00 8.89 17.50
N GLU A 29 15.42 8.40 16.34
CA GLU A 29 16.82 8.42 15.91
C GLU A 29 17.31 9.83 15.59
N LYS A 30 16.48 10.64 14.93
CA LYS A 30 16.90 11.97 14.46
C LYS A 30 16.69 13.09 15.48
N ASN A 31 15.64 13.00 16.27
CA ASN A 31 15.18 14.09 17.13
C ASN A 31 15.07 13.70 18.62
N GLY A 32 15.27 12.43 18.96
CA GLY A 32 15.08 11.92 20.32
C GLY A 32 13.60 11.85 20.76
N ILE A 33 12.66 12.03 19.82
CA ILE A 33 11.22 12.08 20.07
C ILE A 33 10.66 10.66 20.09
N ASP A 34 9.90 10.33 21.13
CA ASP A 34 9.11 9.10 21.19
C ASP A 34 7.69 9.43 20.71
N LEU A 35 7.36 9.06 19.47
CA LEU A 35 6.07 9.36 18.86
C LEU A 35 4.96 8.63 19.60
N ASP A 36 4.01 9.37 20.15
CA ASP A 36 2.81 8.84 20.77
C ASP A 36 1.84 8.37 19.67
N TYR A 37 1.24 7.19 19.87
CA TYR A 37 0.26 6.65 18.93
C TYR A 37 -1.00 7.52 18.82
N GLU A 38 -1.45 8.13 19.91
CA GLU A 38 -2.61 9.04 19.91
C GLU A 38 -2.36 10.28 19.05
N VAL A 39 -1.11 10.78 19.00
CA VAL A 39 -0.73 11.89 18.11
C VAL A 39 -0.67 11.42 16.65
N TYR A 40 -0.26 10.17 16.41
CA TYR A 40 -0.20 9.61 15.06
C TYR A 40 -1.57 9.23 14.50
N LEU A 41 -2.52 8.82 15.33
CA LEU A 41 -3.82 8.26 14.92
C LEU A 41 -4.59 9.14 13.90
N PRO A 42 -4.66 10.48 14.04
CA PRO A 42 -5.32 11.35 13.05
C PRO A 42 -4.64 11.38 11.68
N CYS A 43 -3.38 10.90 11.60
CA CYS A 43 -2.60 10.89 10.36
C CYS A 43 -2.94 9.70 9.45
N ILE A 44 -3.64 8.69 9.97
CA ILE A 44 -4.03 7.50 9.20
C ILE A 44 -4.95 7.93 8.05
N GLY A 45 -4.55 7.60 6.81
CA GLY A 45 -5.29 8.01 5.61
C GLY A 45 -5.16 9.51 5.24
N SER A 46 -4.36 10.29 5.98
CA SER A 46 -4.13 11.70 5.71
C SER A 46 -3.00 11.94 4.71
N THR A 47 -2.79 13.22 4.35
CA THR A 47 -1.66 13.63 3.49
C THR A 47 -0.37 13.76 4.30
N ARG A 48 0.77 13.70 3.61
CA ARG A 48 2.08 13.93 4.23
C ARG A 48 2.25 15.34 4.80
N GLY A 49 1.61 16.34 4.15
CA GLY A 49 1.58 17.72 4.67
C GLY A 49 0.87 17.78 6.01
N PHE A 50 -0.30 17.16 6.13
CA PHE A 50 -1.03 17.09 7.40
C PHE A 50 -0.20 16.43 8.51
N PHE A 51 0.47 15.31 8.20
CA PHE A 51 1.37 14.64 9.15
C PHE A 51 2.50 15.59 9.60
N MET A 52 3.15 16.30 8.66
CA MET A 52 4.22 17.26 8.97
C MET A 52 3.74 18.36 9.92
N ASP A 53 2.58 18.95 9.61
CA ASP A 53 2.01 20.04 10.42
C ASP A 53 1.69 19.56 11.84
N LEU A 54 1.05 18.39 11.95
CA LEU A 54 0.66 17.81 13.24
C LEU A 54 1.89 17.46 14.12
N ILE A 55 2.93 16.87 13.52
CA ILE A 55 4.17 16.56 14.23
C ILE A 55 4.87 17.83 14.68
N ASN A 56 4.95 18.84 13.81
CA ASN A 56 5.56 20.12 14.17
C ASN A 56 4.79 20.87 15.27
N GLU A 57 3.46 20.75 15.28
CA GLU A 57 2.62 21.34 16.34
C GLU A 57 2.85 20.66 17.69
N ASN A 58 2.96 19.34 17.74
CA ASN A 58 3.07 18.60 19.00
C ASN A 58 4.51 18.51 19.55
N TYR A 59 5.53 18.50 18.67
CA TYR A 59 6.90 18.24 19.06
C TYR A 59 7.89 19.37 18.70
N GLY A 60 7.39 20.48 18.12
CA GLY A 60 8.21 21.58 17.62
C GLY A 60 8.65 21.37 16.16
N PRO A 61 9.48 22.29 15.59
CA PRO A 61 9.85 22.29 14.18
C PRO A 61 10.80 21.12 13.85
N VAL A 62 10.24 19.95 13.61
CA VAL A 62 10.96 18.70 13.29
C VAL A 62 11.16 18.53 11.79
N PHE A 63 10.14 18.85 11.00
CA PHE A 63 10.16 18.70 9.55
C PHE A 63 9.89 20.03 8.86
N ASP A 64 10.65 20.32 7.80
CA ASP A 64 10.54 21.53 6.98
C ASP A 64 10.22 21.24 5.49
N ASP A 65 10.23 19.97 5.09
CA ASP A 65 10.18 19.57 3.68
C ASP A 65 9.54 18.18 3.55
N VAL A 66 8.43 18.12 2.81
CA VAL A 66 7.67 16.88 2.57
C VAL A 66 8.47 15.86 1.75
N ASP A 67 9.29 16.30 0.80
CA ASP A 67 10.08 15.40 -0.04
C ASP A 67 11.20 14.74 0.77
N LYS A 68 11.85 15.49 1.67
CA LYS A 68 12.80 14.92 2.61
C LYS A 68 12.14 13.89 3.54
N MET A 69 10.92 14.17 4.02
CA MET A 69 10.15 13.22 4.82
C MET A 69 9.86 11.94 4.05
N ASN A 70 9.42 12.07 2.79
CA ASN A 70 9.15 10.91 1.94
C ASN A 70 10.40 10.06 1.72
N ALA A 71 11.57 10.70 1.52
CA ALA A 71 12.84 9.99 1.39
C ALA A 71 13.20 9.21 2.66
N LEU A 72 13.05 9.82 3.84
CA LEU A 72 13.29 9.17 5.13
C LEU A 72 12.36 7.98 5.36
N MET A 73 11.06 8.15 5.06
CA MET A 73 10.08 7.07 5.17
C MET A 73 10.44 5.90 4.24
N LYS A 74 10.79 6.20 2.98
CA LYS A 74 11.18 5.18 2.00
C LYS A 74 12.39 4.38 2.47
N GLU A 75 13.43 5.07 2.96
CA GLU A 75 14.65 4.45 3.48
C GLU A 75 14.35 3.57 4.69
N LYS A 76 13.62 4.09 5.69
CA LYS A 76 13.29 3.35 6.91
C LYS A 76 12.40 2.14 6.62
N LYS A 77 11.38 2.30 5.74
CA LYS A 77 10.52 1.19 5.30
C LYS A 77 11.35 0.09 4.65
N ALA A 78 12.29 0.43 3.77
CA ALA A 78 13.18 -0.53 3.14
C ALA A 78 14.04 -1.28 4.18
N GLN A 79 14.68 -0.56 5.11
CA GLN A 79 15.49 -1.16 6.18
C GLN A 79 14.70 -2.19 7.01
N ILE A 80 13.48 -1.85 7.43
CA ILE A 80 12.64 -2.73 8.23
C ILE A 80 12.18 -3.93 7.42
N THR A 81 11.71 -3.72 6.18
CA THR A 81 11.18 -4.80 5.35
C THR A 81 12.26 -5.74 4.80
N GLU A 82 13.49 -5.27 4.61
CA GLU A 82 14.65 -6.13 4.30
C GLU A 82 15.04 -7.03 5.48
N ALA A 83 14.95 -6.52 6.70
CA ALA A 83 15.31 -7.26 7.91
C ALA A 83 14.24 -8.24 8.37
N GLU A 84 12.96 -7.88 8.28
CA GLU A 84 11.84 -8.59 8.92
C GLU A 84 10.79 -9.10 7.93
N GLY A 85 10.86 -8.71 6.66
CA GLY A 85 9.83 -8.96 5.65
C GLY A 85 8.68 -7.95 5.75
N PHE A 86 7.74 -8.08 4.82
CA PHE A 86 6.53 -7.26 4.82
C PHE A 86 5.48 -7.84 5.79
N PRO A 87 4.74 -6.99 6.53
CA PRO A 87 3.68 -7.46 7.41
C PRO A 87 2.45 -7.90 6.57
N GLU A 88 2.10 -9.16 6.67
CA GLU A 88 0.94 -9.74 5.98
C GLU A 88 -0.37 -9.20 6.58
N MET A 89 -1.36 -8.89 5.73
CA MET A 89 -2.72 -8.62 6.20
C MET A 89 -3.33 -9.90 6.79
N PRO A 90 -3.85 -9.86 8.03
CA PRO A 90 -4.38 -11.06 8.68
C PRO A 90 -5.44 -11.78 7.85
N GLY A 91 -5.23 -13.07 7.59
CA GLY A 91 -6.17 -13.92 6.86
C GLY A 91 -6.11 -13.83 5.34
N ILE A 92 -5.31 -12.93 4.76
CA ILE A 92 -5.30 -12.70 3.31
C ILE A 92 -4.89 -13.95 2.51
N LYS A 93 -3.88 -14.69 2.92
CA LYS A 93 -3.46 -15.92 2.22
C LYS A 93 -4.56 -16.98 2.18
N LYS A 94 -5.34 -17.08 3.25
CA LYS A 94 -6.49 -17.98 3.29
C LYS A 94 -7.55 -17.56 2.26
N ALA A 95 -7.84 -16.25 2.18
CA ALA A 95 -8.79 -15.71 1.23
C ALA A 95 -8.32 -15.90 -0.23
N LEU A 96 -7.04 -15.58 -0.52
CA LEU A 96 -6.45 -15.78 -1.85
C LEU A 96 -6.51 -17.24 -2.29
N LYS A 97 -6.15 -18.16 -1.38
CA LYS A 97 -6.23 -19.59 -1.67
C LYS A 97 -7.67 -20.03 -1.98
N GLN A 98 -8.62 -19.63 -1.15
CA GLN A 98 -10.02 -19.98 -1.34
C GLN A 98 -10.57 -19.47 -2.69
N LEU A 99 -10.35 -18.19 -3.02
CA LEU A 99 -10.80 -17.61 -4.28
C LEU A 99 -10.18 -18.32 -5.49
N LYS A 100 -8.88 -18.69 -5.40
CA LYS A 100 -8.21 -19.46 -6.46
C LYS A 100 -8.78 -20.85 -6.61
N ASP A 101 -9.06 -21.54 -5.50
CA ASP A 101 -9.68 -22.87 -5.50
C ASP A 101 -11.13 -22.83 -6.08
N GLU A 102 -11.83 -21.72 -5.88
CA GLU A 102 -13.17 -21.46 -6.47
C GLU A 102 -13.11 -21.02 -7.95
N GLY A 103 -11.91 -20.91 -8.53
CA GLY A 103 -11.71 -20.64 -9.96
C GLY A 103 -11.71 -19.16 -10.34
N TYR A 104 -11.57 -18.22 -9.39
CA TYR A 104 -11.40 -16.81 -9.71
C TYR A 104 -10.02 -16.53 -10.28
N LEU A 105 -9.95 -15.62 -11.26
CA LEU A 105 -8.69 -14.98 -11.65
C LEU A 105 -8.34 -13.90 -10.64
N LEU A 106 -7.10 -13.89 -10.16
CA LEU A 106 -6.65 -12.92 -9.19
C LEU A 106 -5.57 -12.01 -9.78
N ALA A 107 -5.65 -10.71 -9.49
CA ALA A 107 -4.65 -9.72 -9.89
C ALA A 107 -4.33 -8.75 -8.76
N VAL A 108 -3.17 -8.10 -8.87
CA VAL A 108 -2.78 -6.95 -8.05
C VAL A 108 -2.80 -5.70 -8.92
N ALA A 109 -3.35 -4.60 -8.39
CA ALA A 109 -3.32 -3.27 -9.01
C ALA A 109 -2.99 -2.22 -7.93
N SER A 110 -1.75 -1.77 -7.87
CA SER A 110 -1.23 -0.89 -6.82
C SER A 110 -0.62 0.39 -7.38
N SER A 111 -0.68 1.48 -6.61
CA SER A 111 0.04 2.73 -6.89
C SER A 111 1.54 2.64 -6.57
N SER A 112 1.98 1.58 -5.92
CA SER A 112 3.40 1.35 -5.60
C SER A 112 4.23 1.04 -6.86
N PRO A 113 5.52 1.40 -6.89
CA PRO A 113 6.42 1.04 -7.99
C PRO A 113 6.49 -0.46 -8.24
N ALA A 114 6.63 -0.87 -9.50
CA ALA A 114 6.59 -2.27 -9.92
C ALA A 114 7.58 -3.17 -9.16
N TYR A 115 8.81 -2.69 -8.90
CA TYR A 115 9.80 -3.42 -8.13
C TYR A 115 9.35 -3.67 -6.68
N ALA A 116 8.71 -2.67 -6.05
CA ALA A 116 8.25 -2.77 -4.67
C ALA A 116 7.08 -3.77 -4.52
N ILE A 117 6.17 -3.79 -5.51
CA ILE A 117 5.09 -4.78 -5.55
C ILE A 117 5.67 -6.20 -5.64
N LYS A 118 6.63 -6.40 -6.56
CA LYS A 118 7.26 -7.69 -6.76
C LYS A 118 7.99 -8.18 -5.51
N ASP A 119 8.77 -7.32 -4.87
CA ASP A 119 9.53 -7.64 -3.66
C ASP A 119 8.59 -8.01 -2.50
N ALA A 120 7.50 -7.27 -2.33
CA ALA A 120 6.49 -7.54 -1.33
C ALA A 120 5.80 -8.90 -1.55
N LEU A 121 5.29 -9.15 -2.76
CA LEU A 121 4.62 -10.41 -3.09
C LEU A 121 5.54 -11.62 -2.95
N LYS A 122 6.82 -11.47 -3.34
CA LYS A 122 7.84 -12.51 -3.18
C LYS A 122 8.14 -12.78 -1.70
N SER A 123 8.38 -11.72 -0.91
CA SER A 123 8.63 -11.83 0.54
C SER A 123 7.51 -12.55 1.27
N LEU A 124 6.27 -12.35 0.82
CA LEU A 124 5.06 -12.96 1.40
C LEU A 124 4.68 -14.30 0.77
N ASP A 125 5.43 -14.83 -0.21
CA ASP A 125 5.07 -16.04 -0.97
C ASP A 125 3.65 -15.96 -1.57
N MET A 126 3.29 -14.77 -2.10
CA MET A 126 1.97 -14.51 -2.68
C MET A 126 1.96 -14.45 -4.21
N GLU A 127 3.10 -14.34 -4.90
CA GLU A 127 3.17 -14.24 -6.37
C GLU A 127 2.36 -15.35 -7.08
N LYS A 128 2.38 -16.55 -6.53
CA LYS A 128 1.72 -17.75 -7.08
C LYS A 128 0.19 -17.65 -7.19
N TYR A 129 -0.43 -16.71 -6.50
CA TYR A 129 -1.88 -16.51 -6.54
C TYR A 129 -2.32 -15.64 -7.71
N PHE A 130 -1.49 -14.74 -8.18
CA PHE A 130 -1.87 -13.69 -9.11
C PHE A 130 -1.49 -14.02 -10.55
N THR A 131 -2.46 -13.81 -11.45
CA THR A 131 -2.28 -13.95 -12.90
C THR A 131 -1.67 -12.67 -13.49
N VAL A 132 -2.07 -11.51 -12.95
CA VAL A 132 -1.59 -10.19 -13.38
C VAL A 132 -1.13 -9.39 -12.16
N VAL A 133 0.02 -8.71 -12.30
CA VAL A 133 0.53 -7.73 -11.32
C VAL A 133 0.74 -6.42 -12.05
N MET A 134 -0.01 -5.38 -11.64
CA MET A 134 -0.02 -4.06 -12.26
C MET A 134 0.46 -2.99 -11.28
N SER A 135 1.37 -2.14 -11.75
CA SER A 135 1.79 -0.92 -11.08
C SER A 135 1.15 0.31 -11.73
N GLY A 136 0.87 1.33 -10.92
CA GLY A 136 0.50 2.66 -11.41
C GLY A 136 1.57 3.31 -12.30
N ASP A 137 2.84 2.85 -12.25
CA ASP A 137 3.92 3.30 -13.14
C ASP A 137 3.65 3.02 -14.63
N TYR A 138 2.73 2.10 -14.94
CA TYR A 138 2.47 1.62 -16.30
C TYR A 138 1.20 2.18 -16.92
N VAL A 139 0.55 3.14 -16.27
CA VAL A 139 -0.65 3.80 -16.78
C VAL A 139 -0.45 5.31 -16.89
N GLU A 140 -1.18 5.94 -17.78
CA GLU A 140 -1.09 7.39 -18.00
C GLU A 140 -1.67 8.16 -16.81
N HIS A 141 -2.80 7.67 -16.27
CA HIS A 141 -3.48 8.29 -15.13
C HIS A 141 -3.63 7.27 -13.99
N PRO A 142 -2.74 7.29 -12.99
CA PRO A 142 -2.87 6.40 -11.82
C PRO A 142 -4.04 6.81 -10.92
N LYS A 143 -4.35 5.98 -9.93
CA LYS A 143 -5.39 6.27 -8.93
C LYS A 143 -5.27 7.72 -8.41
N PRO A 144 -6.38 8.49 -8.37
CA PRO A 144 -7.78 8.06 -8.35
C PRO A 144 -8.43 7.85 -9.73
N ALA A 145 -7.70 7.93 -10.85
CA ALA A 145 -8.22 7.53 -12.14
C ALA A 145 -8.40 6.00 -12.24
N PRO A 146 -9.35 5.51 -13.03
CA PRO A 146 -9.65 4.07 -13.11
C PRO A 146 -8.63 3.27 -13.92
N ASP A 147 -7.70 3.91 -14.61
CA ASP A 147 -6.81 3.32 -15.61
C ASP A 147 -6.07 2.09 -15.08
N THR A 148 -5.56 2.14 -13.84
CA THR A 148 -4.85 1.00 -13.25
C THR A 148 -5.73 -0.24 -13.15
N PHE A 149 -7.01 -0.10 -12.79
CA PHE A 149 -7.95 -1.22 -12.72
C PHE A 149 -8.42 -1.68 -14.09
N LEU A 150 -8.73 -0.73 -15.00
CA LEU A 150 -9.18 -1.04 -16.36
C LEU A 150 -8.11 -1.82 -17.15
N VAL A 151 -6.86 -1.36 -17.13
CA VAL A 151 -5.74 -2.05 -17.77
C VAL A 151 -5.48 -3.41 -17.12
N THR A 152 -5.71 -3.54 -15.81
CA THR A 152 -5.61 -4.84 -15.12
C THR A 152 -6.69 -5.81 -15.59
N ALA A 153 -7.94 -5.36 -15.71
CA ALA A 153 -9.05 -6.17 -16.23
C ALA A 153 -8.78 -6.61 -17.68
N GLU A 154 -8.35 -5.70 -18.55
CA GLU A 154 -7.94 -5.99 -19.92
C GLU A 154 -6.86 -7.09 -19.99
N LYS A 155 -5.81 -6.97 -19.18
CA LYS A 155 -4.73 -7.99 -19.10
C LYS A 155 -5.19 -9.34 -18.57
N LEU A 156 -6.24 -9.37 -17.76
CA LEU A 156 -6.90 -10.60 -17.32
C LEU A 156 -7.81 -11.20 -18.41
N GLY A 157 -8.10 -10.45 -19.49
CA GLY A 157 -9.09 -10.82 -20.51
C GLY A 157 -10.52 -10.79 -19.98
N MET A 158 -10.81 -9.85 -19.06
CA MET A 158 -12.10 -9.71 -18.40
C MET A 158 -12.70 -8.34 -18.70
N GLU A 159 -14.04 -8.31 -18.81
CA GLU A 159 -14.76 -7.04 -18.82
C GLU A 159 -14.77 -6.43 -17.40
N PRO A 160 -14.72 -5.09 -17.26
CA PRO A 160 -14.71 -4.43 -15.94
C PRO A 160 -15.86 -4.87 -15.03
N GLU A 161 -17.07 -5.10 -15.58
CA GLU A 161 -18.27 -5.53 -14.84
C GLU A 161 -18.15 -6.94 -14.26
N ASP A 162 -17.23 -7.75 -14.78
CA ASP A 162 -16.94 -9.10 -14.27
C ASP A 162 -15.80 -9.11 -13.23
N CYS A 163 -15.25 -7.94 -12.89
CA CYS A 163 -14.18 -7.76 -11.91
C CYS A 163 -14.70 -7.19 -10.60
N LEU A 164 -14.30 -7.79 -9.48
CA LEU A 164 -14.44 -7.21 -8.15
C LEU A 164 -13.13 -6.56 -7.75
N VAL A 165 -13.18 -5.31 -7.29
CA VAL A 165 -12.01 -4.63 -6.71
C VAL A 165 -12.07 -4.69 -5.19
N VAL A 166 -10.95 -5.00 -4.55
CA VAL A 166 -10.74 -4.95 -3.10
C VAL A 166 -9.74 -3.85 -2.80
N GLU A 167 -10.18 -2.83 -2.07
CA GLU A 167 -9.47 -1.56 -1.89
C GLU A 167 -9.84 -0.95 -0.53
N ASP A 168 -8.89 -0.37 0.20
CA ASP A 168 -9.09 0.21 1.53
C ASP A 168 -9.09 1.75 1.56
N SER A 169 -8.63 2.39 0.49
CA SER A 169 -8.48 3.84 0.40
C SER A 169 -9.63 4.52 -0.36
N THR A 170 -9.88 5.81 -0.03
CA THR A 170 -10.88 6.63 -0.74
C THR A 170 -10.50 6.86 -2.20
N ASN A 171 -9.20 7.02 -2.50
CA ASN A 171 -8.70 7.23 -3.86
C ASN A 171 -8.88 5.98 -4.72
N GLY A 172 -8.55 4.81 -4.19
CA GLY A 172 -8.74 3.57 -4.90
C GLY A 172 -10.21 3.17 -5.02
N GLY A 173 -11.02 3.39 -3.99
CA GLY A 173 -12.47 3.21 -4.05
C GLY A 173 -13.16 4.15 -5.05
N GLY A 174 -12.62 5.37 -5.28
CA GLY A 174 -13.04 6.26 -6.36
C GLY A 174 -12.68 5.72 -7.74
N ALA A 175 -11.49 5.15 -7.89
CA ALA A 175 -11.01 4.56 -9.14
C ALA A 175 -11.73 3.26 -9.54
N ALA A 176 -12.33 2.56 -8.59
CA ALA A 176 -13.01 1.28 -8.78
C ALA A 176 -14.49 1.40 -9.20
N ARG A 177 -15.04 2.63 -9.27
CA ARG A 177 -16.44 2.92 -9.65
C ARG A 177 -16.54 3.22 -11.13
#